data_a388ed101238f6b3fde234894d05b759
#
_entry.id   a388ed101238f6b3fde234894d05b759
#
_cell.length_a   1.000
_cell.length_b   1.000
_cell.length_c   1.000
_cell.angle_alpha   90.00
_cell.angle_beta   90.00
_cell.angle_gamma   90.00
#
_symmetry.space_group_name_H-M   'P 1'
#
loop_
_entity.id
_entity.type
_entity.pdbx_description
1 polymer ?
#
loop_
_entity_poly.entity_id
_entity_poly.type
_entity_poly.pdbx_seq_one_letter_code
_entity_poly.pdbx_strand_id
1 'polypeptide(L)'
;MIILETRGLKYTYPDGTAAVQDINIEIKKGKKIAFVGQNGSGKSTLFLLLNGTLKPNEGEILFHGAPIKYDSKSLREIRKSVGIVFQNSDDQIFAPTVYQDIAFGPANLGYSKERVDACVQQAIEQVGLSRLKDKPPHHLSGGQKKRVAIAGVMAMEPEVIVLDEPLSNLDPVGADEIMDLLNEFNQFGSTIIISTHDVDLAYRWSDYVFLMSNSKLIGQGTPVEVFKEQELLKKTGLRQPTTLEIYHEIERRGLAYGKNSPKSIPDLVNTLKPLDLMWVEVPPGVREGDNLNLGVMYGEYATHSPYEAVNATVLHIHPDGRAIVELKRKGIKAGGVLLYDTDSYSLPEIRQILKDGEIAFVGAMGKKSKTLAEQDGIRLDVTSGVIDKSILMALCGKRCLILTTGGMVDHALKRTREYVEKSGIEFTVGVVNREDGCKWTEETDSNPEAFKV
;
A
#
# COMPACT_ATOMS: atom_id res chain seq x y z
N MET A 1 15.89 12.58 -8.30
CA MET A 1 17.14 12.10 -8.92
C MET A 1 16.81 10.80 -9.64
N ILE A 2 17.24 10.63 -10.89
CA ILE A 2 17.10 9.38 -11.66
C ILE A 2 18.17 8.41 -11.15
N ILE A 3 17.77 7.16 -10.82
CA ILE A 3 18.67 6.13 -10.34
C ILE A 3 19.02 5.12 -11.44
N LEU A 4 18.03 4.74 -12.26
CA LEU A 4 18.18 3.87 -13.43
C LEU A 4 17.54 4.53 -14.64
N GLU A 5 18.19 4.42 -15.80
CA GLU A 5 17.70 4.92 -17.09
C GLU A 5 18.05 3.92 -18.19
N THR A 6 17.17 3.77 -19.19
CA THR A 6 17.50 3.00 -20.40
C THR A 6 17.26 3.85 -21.63
N ARG A 7 18.12 3.71 -22.64
CA ARG A 7 18.04 4.42 -23.90
C ARG A 7 18.12 3.45 -25.07
N GLY A 8 17.06 3.38 -25.84
CA GLY A 8 16.96 2.54 -27.04
C GLY A 8 17.23 1.07 -26.78
N LEU A 9 16.86 0.54 -25.60
CA LEU A 9 17.26 -0.77 -25.12
C LEU A 9 16.61 -1.87 -25.95
N LYS A 10 17.44 -2.80 -26.51
CA LYS A 10 16.98 -3.98 -27.25
C LYS A 10 17.67 -5.23 -26.78
N TYR A 11 16.90 -6.32 -26.70
CA TYR A 11 17.43 -7.63 -26.40
C TYR A 11 16.64 -8.73 -27.13
N THR A 12 17.39 -9.60 -27.80
CA THR A 12 16.91 -10.77 -28.50
C THR A 12 17.67 -11.99 -27.98
N TYR A 13 16.97 -13.03 -27.59
CA TYR A 13 17.58 -14.28 -27.15
C TYR A 13 18.28 -15.01 -28.33
N PRO A 14 19.20 -15.95 -28.04
CA PRO A 14 19.90 -16.70 -29.10
C PRO A 14 18.99 -17.51 -30.03
N ASP A 15 17.78 -17.86 -29.58
CA ASP A 15 16.75 -18.55 -30.37
C ASP A 15 15.98 -17.60 -31.33
N GLY A 16 16.32 -16.32 -31.36
CA GLY A 16 15.66 -15.30 -32.17
C GLY A 16 14.46 -14.62 -31.52
N THR A 17 14.11 -14.97 -30.28
CA THR A 17 12.99 -14.35 -29.55
C THR A 17 13.35 -12.93 -29.13
N ALA A 18 12.70 -11.93 -29.72
CA ALA A 18 12.84 -10.53 -29.33
C ALA A 18 12.07 -10.25 -28.02
N ALA A 19 12.78 -10.08 -26.92
CA ALA A 19 12.19 -9.92 -25.59
C ALA A 19 12.09 -8.47 -25.09
N VAL A 20 12.94 -7.57 -25.62
CA VAL A 20 12.95 -6.13 -25.30
C VAL A 20 13.20 -5.36 -26.60
N GLN A 21 12.32 -4.41 -26.95
CA GLN A 21 12.36 -3.66 -28.21
C GLN A 21 12.22 -2.16 -27.96
N ASP A 22 13.31 -1.43 -28.08
CA ASP A 22 13.37 0.03 -27.99
C ASP A 22 12.77 0.59 -26.69
N ILE A 23 13.22 0.06 -25.55
CA ILE A 23 12.73 0.49 -24.22
C ILE A 23 13.51 1.72 -23.74
N ASN A 24 12.76 2.79 -23.48
CA ASN A 24 13.25 4.06 -22.94
C ASN A 24 12.50 4.36 -21.64
N ILE A 25 13.17 4.25 -20.49
CA ILE A 25 12.57 4.47 -19.17
C ILE A 25 13.50 5.29 -18.27
N GLU A 26 12.89 6.04 -17.36
CA GLU A 26 13.57 6.73 -16.26
C GLU A 26 12.96 6.31 -14.92
N ILE A 27 13.77 5.79 -14.03
CA ILE A 27 13.37 5.36 -12.69
C ILE A 27 13.94 6.33 -11.66
N LYS A 28 13.06 6.96 -10.88
CA LYS A 28 13.43 7.92 -9.84
C LYS A 28 13.72 7.19 -8.52
N LYS A 29 14.79 7.62 -7.82
CA LYS A 29 15.18 7.07 -6.51
C LYS A 29 14.04 7.20 -5.48
N GLY A 30 13.89 6.16 -4.64
CA GLY A 30 12.92 6.13 -3.53
C GLY A 30 11.47 5.99 -3.97
N LYS A 31 11.20 5.59 -5.23
CA LYS A 31 9.85 5.43 -5.76
C LYS A 31 9.44 3.96 -5.80
N LYS A 32 8.13 3.73 -5.71
CA LYS A 32 7.48 2.44 -5.94
C LYS A 32 7.03 2.36 -7.39
N ILE A 33 7.64 1.44 -8.14
CA ILE A 33 7.45 1.30 -9.59
C ILE A 33 6.78 -0.03 -9.88
N ALA A 34 5.75 -0.03 -10.72
CA ALA A 34 5.11 -1.25 -11.22
C ALA A 34 5.32 -1.39 -12.74
N PHE A 35 5.89 -2.50 -13.16
CA PHE A 35 5.86 -2.95 -14.56
C PHE A 35 4.65 -3.86 -14.75
N VAL A 36 3.68 -3.40 -15.54
CA VAL A 36 2.41 -4.10 -15.75
C VAL A 36 2.33 -4.64 -17.17
N GLY A 37 1.87 -5.86 -17.33
CA GLY A 37 1.70 -6.49 -18.65
C GLY A 37 1.49 -7.99 -18.54
N GLN A 38 1.00 -8.61 -19.60
CA GLN A 38 0.78 -10.05 -19.68
C GLN A 38 2.10 -10.85 -19.56
N ASN A 39 1.99 -12.14 -19.27
CA ASN A 39 3.13 -13.04 -19.31
C ASN A 39 3.74 -13.06 -20.73
N GLY A 40 5.08 -13.08 -20.80
CA GLY A 40 5.79 -12.97 -22.08
C GLY A 40 5.94 -11.55 -22.64
N SER A 41 5.48 -10.52 -21.94
CA SER A 41 5.65 -9.12 -22.40
C SER A 41 7.09 -8.55 -22.29
N GLY A 42 8.04 -9.32 -21.74
CA GLY A 42 9.45 -8.94 -21.63
C GLY A 42 9.89 -8.38 -20.27
N LYS A 43 9.00 -8.32 -19.25
CA LYS A 43 9.30 -7.75 -17.91
C LYS A 43 10.50 -8.40 -17.24
N SER A 44 10.50 -9.73 -17.10
CA SER A 44 11.58 -10.49 -16.47
C SER A 44 12.91 -10.30 -17.20
N THR A 45 12.89 -10.30 -18.54
CA THR A 45 14.09 -10.04 -19.33
C THR A 45 14.62 -8.62 -19.11
N LEU A 46 13.73 -7.63 -19.07
CA LEU A 46 14.13 -6.25 -18.75
C LEU A 46 14.78 -6.17 -17.36
N PHE A 47 14.25 -6.86 -16.37
CA PHE A 47 14.82 -6.88 -15.02
C PHE A 47 16.22 -7.49 -14.99
N LEU A 48 16.46 -8.57 -15.73
CA LEU A 48 17.79 -9.17 -15.87
C LEU A 48 18.79 -8.24 -16.60
N LEU A 49 18.30 -7.40 -17.51
CA LEU A 49 19.10 -6.36 -18.15
C LEU A 49 19.46 -5.26 -17.15
N LEU A 50 18.47 -4.76 -16.38
CA LEU A 50 18.67 -3.66 -15.41
C LEU A 50 19.71 -4.00 -14.33
N ASN A 51 19.83 -5.27 -13.95
CA ASN A 51 20.80 -5.72 -12.96
C ASN A 51 22.12 -6.27 -13.56
N GLY A 52 22.29 -6.16 -14.89
CA GLY A 52 23.50 -6.60 -15.60
C GLY A 52 23.67 -8.13 -15.68
N THR A 53 22.63 -8.92 -15.43
CA THR A 53 22.65 -10.38 -15.66
C THR A 53 22.67 -10.68 -17.17
N LEU A 54 21.90 -9.91 -17.94
CA LEU A 54 21.95 -9.93 -19.40
C LEU A 54 22.61 -8.68 -19.92
N LYS A 55 23.30 -8.80 -21.05
CA LYS A 55 23.87 -7.66 -21.79
C LYS A 55 22.98 -7.35 -22.99
N PRO A 56 22.55 -6.08 -23.16
CA PRO A 56 21.71 -5.73 -24.31
C PRO A 56 22.43 -5.92 -25.65
N ASN A 57 21.67 -6.17 -26.68
CA ASN A 57 22.20 -6.22 -28.06
C ASN A 57 22.43 -4.82 -28.61
N GLU A 58 21.50 -3.88 -28.26
CA GLU A 58 21.56 -2.47 -28.65
C GLU A 58 21.06 -1.60 -27.48
N GLY A 59 21.43 -0.32 -27.54
CA GLY A 59 21.09 0.65 -26.50
C GLY A 59 22.00 0.56 -25.27
N GLU A 60 21.65 1.34 -24.27
CA GLU A 60 22.45 1.42 -23.03
C GLU A 60 21.55 1.51 -21.78
N ILE A 61 22.13 1.09 -20.66
CA ILE A 61 21.53 1.20 -19.33
C ILE A 61 22.46 2.08 -18.51
N LEU A 62 21.88 3.09 -17.87
CA LEU A 62 22.64 4.00 -17.01
C LEU A 62 22.21 3.79 -15.56
N PHE A 63 23.18 3.69 -14.66
CA PHE A 63 23.00 3.71 -13.23
C PHE A 63 23.65 4.97 -12.66
N HIS A 64 22.88 5.79 -11.93
CA HIS A 64 23.30 7.14 -11.51
C HIS A 64 23.88 8.00 -12.66
N GLY A 65 23.31 7.89 -13.85
CA GLY A 65 23.75 8.61 -15.04
C GLY A 65 24.99 8.05 -15.73
N ALA A 66 25.63 7.00 -15.20
CA ALA A 66 26.80 6.36 -15.80
C ALA A 66 26.40 5.04 -16.49
N PRO A 67 26.88 4.77 -17.73
CA PRO A 67 26.59 3.51 -18.41
C PRO A 67 27.12 2.30 -17.66
N ILE A 68 26.32 1.23 -17.58
CA ILE A 68 26.73 -0.03 -16.97
C ILE A 68 27.82 -0.68 -17.83
N LYS A 69 28.94 -1.03 -17.16
CA LYS A 69 30.03 -1.79 -17.78
C LYS A 69 29.89 -3.26 -17.45
N TYR A 70 30.30 -4.14 -18.40
CA TYR A 70 30.12 -5.59 -18.29
C TYR A 70 31.42 -6.33 -17.91
N ASP A 71 32.41 -5.65 -17.32
CA ASP A 71 33.53 -6.29 -16.65
C ASP A 71 33.14 -6.82 -15.27
N SER A 72 33.87 -7.80 -14.75
CA SER A 72 33.53 -8.50 -13.51
C SER A 72 33.40 -7.59 -12.28
N LYS A 73 34.18 -6.50 -12.21
CA LYS A 73 34.14 -5.55 -11.09
C LYS A 73 32.88 -4.70 -11.16
N SER A 74 32.60 -4.13 -12.33
CA SER A 74 31.41 -3.29 -12.56
C SER A 74 30.11 -4.09 -12.40
N LEU A 75 30.07 -5.34 -12.87
CA LEU A 75 28.93 -6.23 -12.67
C LEU A 75 28.70 -6.59 -11.20
N ARG A 76 29.76 -6.70 -10.40
CA ARG A 76 29.63 -6.91 -8.95
C ARG A 76 28.98 -5.69 -8.28
N GLU A 77 29.42 -4.49 -8.62
CA GLU A 77 28.87 -3.24 -8.07
C GLU A 77 27.41 -3.04 -8.47
N ILE A 78 27.05 -3.25 -9.75
CA ILE A 78 25.65 -3.10 -10.18
C ILE A 78 24.73 -4.14 -9.52
N ARG A 79 25.15 -5.41 -9.38
CA ARG A 79 24.37 -6.46 -8.72
C ARG A 79 24.23 -6.25 -7.21
N LYS A 80 25.19 -5.59 -6.58
CA LYS A 80 25.07 -5.12 -5.22
C LYS A 80 24.00 -4.03 -5.10
N SER A 81 24.03 -3.04 -6.01
CA SER A 81 23.17 -1.87 -5.96
C SER A 81 21.76 -2.14 -6.47
N VAL A 82 21.60 -3.05 -7.42
CA VAL A 82 20.32 -3.45 -8.01
C VAL A 82 20.10 -4.94 -7.75
N GLY A 83 19.48 -5.22 -6.61
CA GLY A 83 19.16 -6.59 -6.20
C GLY A 83 17.89 -7.10 -6.92
N ILE A 84 17.87 -8.40 -7.27
CA ILE A 84 16.72 -9.02 -7.94
C ILE A 84 16.19 -10.21 -7.15
N VAL A 85 14.87 -10.28 -7.00
CA VAL A 85 14.13 -11.42 -6.44
C VAL A 85 13.32 -12.06 -7.57
N PHE A 86 13.61 -13.32 -7.86
CA PHE A 86 12.93 -14.05 -8.93
C PHE A 86 11.50 -14.44 -8.57
N GLN A 87 10.67 -14.69 -9.60
CA GLN A 87 9.29 -15.11 -9.44
C GLN A 87 9.19 -16.40 -8.61
N ASN A 88 9.95 -17.41 -8.98
CA ASN A 88 10.04 -18.67 -8.23
C ASN A 88 11.23 -18.62 -7.27
N SER A 89 10.95 -18.66 -5.96
CA SER A 89 11.99 -18.62 -4.94
C SER A 89 12.89 -19.87 -4.93
N ASP A 90 12.38 -21.03 -5.41
CA ASP A 90 13.17 -22.26 -5.50
C ASP A 90 14.32 -22.16 -6.52
N ASP A 91 14.22 -21.26 -7.50
CA ASP A 91 15.29 -21.00 -8.48
C ASP A 91 16.42 -20.11 -7.90
N GLN A 92 16.17 -19.49 -6.75
CA GLN A 92 17.09 -18.54 -6.11
C GLN A 92 17.74 -19.10 -4.83
N ILE A 93 17.01 -19.98 -4.12
CA ILE A 93 17.43 -20.51 -2.82
C ILE A 93 18.10 -21.88 -3.04
N PHE A 94 19.35 -22.04 -2.56
CA PHE A 94 20.14 -23.24 -2.82
C PHE A 94 21.00 -23.71 -1.65
N ALA A 95 21.16 -22.90 -0.59
CA ALA A 95 22.06 -23.24 0.50
C ALA A 95 21.45 -24.22 1.52
N PRO A 96 22.27 -24.95 2.31
CA PRO A 96 21.79 -25.91 3.31
C PRO A 96 20.95 -25.31 4.41
N THR A 97 21.14 -24.04 4.78
CA THR A 97 20.38 -23.34 5.82
C THR A 97 19.94 -21.96 5.36
N VAL A 98 18.87 -21.43 5.96
CA VAL A 98 18.39 -20.05 5.72
C VAL A 98 19.50 -19.03 5.95
N TYR A 99 20.26 -19.18 7.06
CA TYR A 99 21.38 -18.29 7.36
C TYR A 99 22.44 -18.29 6.22
N GLN A 100 22.85 -19.47 5.77
CA GLN A 100 23.86 -19.61 4.71
C GLN A 100 23.39 -19.06 3.36
N ASP A 101 22.09 -19.21 3.07
CA ASP A 101 21.49 -18.68 1.85
C ASP A 101 21.54 -17.15 1.83
N ILE A 102 21.11 -16.52 2.92
CA ILE A 102 21.13 -15.06 3.07
C ILE A 102 22.57 -14.53 3.11
N ALA A 103 23.51 -15.26 3.72
CA ALA A 103 24.92 -14.88 3.81
C ALA A 103 25.67 -14.92 2.47
N PHE A 104 25.14 -15.64 1.49
CA PHE A 104 25.83 -15.86 0.21
C PHE A 104 26.14 -14.55 -0.54
N GLY A 105 25.17 -13.63 -0.62
CA GLY A 105 25.34 -12.33 -1.29
C GLY A 105 26.46 -11.48 -0.64
N PRO A 106 26.36 -11.14 0.64
CA PRO A 106 27.37 -10.37 1.38
C PRO A 106 28.76 -11.01 1.36
N ALA A 107 28.86 -12.35 1.49
CA ALA A 107 30.13 -13.07 1.43
C ALA A 107 30.79 -12.92 0.05
N ASN A 108 30.01 -13.05 -1.06
CA ASN A 108 30.55 -12.85 -2.42
C ASN A 108 30.92 -11.40 -2.73
N LEU A 109 30.36 -10.44 -2.00
CA LEU A 109 30.77 -9.04 -2.07
C LEU A 109 32.10 -8.79 -1.35
N GLY A 110 32.61 -9.80 -0.62
CA GLY A 110 33.89 -9.71 0.11
C GLY A 110 33.77 -8.98 1.45
N TYR A 111 32.60 -8.96 2.07
CA TYR A 111 32.42 -8.41 3.40
C TYR A 111 33.19 -9.25 4.45
N SER A 112 33.66 -8.62 5.53
CA SER A 112 34.23 -9.36 6.65
C SER A 112 33.19 -10.26 7.30
N LYS A 113 33.61 -11.29 8.00
CA LYS A 113 32.71 -12.25 8.67
C LYS A 113 31.75 -11.53 9.60
N GLU A 114 32.24 -10.59 10.39
CA GLU A 114 31.46 -9.80 11.37
C GLU A 114 30.40 -8.96 10.66
N ARG A 115 30.73 -8.37 9.49
CA ARG A 115 29.80 -7.61 8.69
C ARG A 115 28.73 -8.52 8.03
N VAL A 116 29.14 -9.70 7.53
CA VAL A 116 28.22 -10.71 7.01
C VAL A 116 27.21 -11.09 8.08
N ASP A 117 27.71 -11.45 9.29
CA ASP A 117 26.86 -11.84 10.42
C ASP A 117 25.85 -10.73 10.79
N ALA A 118 26.30 -9.47 10.83
CA ALA A 118 25.46 -8.33 11.14
C ALA A 118 24.36 -8.11 10.08
N CYS A 119 24.74 -8.08 8.78
CA CYS A 119 23.77 -7.90 7.68
C CYS A 119 22.76 -9.05 7.62
N VAL A 120 23.20 -10.28 7.83
CA VAL A 120 22.33 -11.47 7.82
C VAL A 120 21.35 -11.44 8.99
N GLN A 121 21.85 -11.13 10.20
CA GLN A 121 21.01 -11.05 11.38
C GLN A 121 19.92 -9.99 11.21
N GLN A 122 20.31 -8.80 10.73
CA GLN A 122 19.37 -7.71 10.45
C GLN A 122 18.31 -8.12 9.41
N ALA A 123 18.73 -8.71 8.27
CA ALA A 123 17.83 -9.15 7.22
C ALA A 123 16.86 -10.23 7.71
N ILE A 124 17.34 -11.22 8.49
CA ILE A 124 16.52 -12.28 9.09
C ILE A 124 15.47 -11.69 10.04
N GLU A 125 15.83 -10.71 10.83
CA GLU A 125 14.92 -10.03 11.75
C GLU A 125 13.84 -9.24 11.00
N GLN A 126 14.23 -8.46 9.99
CA GLN A 126 13.32 -7.66 9.18
C GLN A 126 12.27 -8.52 8.49
N VAL A 127 12.66 -9.65 7.89
CA VAL A 127 11.70 -10.56 7.24
C VAL A 127 11.06 -11.55 8.22
N GLY A 128 11.47 -11.54 9.50
CA GLY A 128 11.00 -12.35 10.63
C GLY A 128 11.19 -13.83 10.46
N LEU A 129 12.36 -14.22 10.10
CA LEU A 129 12.80 -15.60 9.99
C LEU A 129 13.73 -16.04 11.13
N SER A 130 13.85 -15.28 12.24
CA SER A 130 14.82 -15.52 13.33
C SER A 130 14.76 -16.94 13.89
N ARG A 131 13.55 -17.52 14.01
CA ARG A 131 13.37 -18.90 14.50
C ARG A 131 13.69 -19.98 13.47
N LEU A 132 13.92 -19.59 12.22
CA LEU A 132 14.07 -20.47 11.08
C LEU A 132 15.50 -20.44 10.49
N LYS A 133 16.40 -19.64 11.07
CA LYS A 133 17.74 -19.35 10.52
C LYS A 133 18.59 -20.59 10.24
N ASP A 134 18.48 -21.61 11.10
CA ASP A 134 19.26 -22.85 11.01
C ASP A 134 18.50 -23.97 10.27
N LYS A 135 17.25 -23.71 9.83
CA LYS A 135 16.46 -24.71 9.08
C LYS A 135 16.86 -24.77 7.62
N PRO A 136 16.80 -25.96 7.02
CA PRO A 136 16.92 -26.12 5.57
C PRO A 136 15.75 -25.41 4.83
N PRO A 137 16.06 -24.61 3.78
CA PRO A 137 15.03 -23.90 3.04
C PRO A 137 13.91 -24.75 2.43
N HIS A 138 14.19 -26.01 2.06
CA HIS A 138 13.19 -26.92 1.50
C HIS A 138 12.11 -27.35 2.51
N HIS A 139 12.29 -27.12 3.81
CA HIS A 139 11.27 -27.32 4.84
C HIS A 139 10.35 -26.12 5.05
N LEU A 140 10.56 -25.04 4.29
CA LEU A 140 9.80 -23.79 4.44
C LEU A 140 8.57 -23.77 3.52
N SER A 141 7.51 -23.04 3.96
CA SER A 141 6.37 -22.71 3.11
C SER A 141 6.78 -21.76 1.97
N GLY A 142 5.97 -21.67 0.91
CA GLY A 142 6.23 -20.77 -0.22
C GLY A 142 6.46 -19.31 0.20
N GLY A 143 5.64 -18.79 1.11
CA GLY A 143 5.80 -17.44 1.66
C GLY A 143 7.08 -17.27 2.50
N GLN A 144 7.47 -18.30 3.26
CA GLN A 144 8.73 -18.29 3.99
C GLN A 144 9.93 -18.31 3.04
N LYS A 145 9.89 -19.13 1.97
CA LYS A 145 10.93 -19.14 0.92
C LYS A 145 11.04 -17.78 0.23
N LYS A 146 9.91 -17.14 -0.11
CA LYS A 146 9.91 -15.79 -0.69
C LYS A 146 10.60 -14.79 0.24
N ARG A 147 10.35 -14.87 1.55
CA ARG A 147 11.03 -14.03 2.54
C ARG A 147 12.53 -14.32 2.64
N VAL A 148 12.97 -15.58 2.51
CA VAL A 148 14.40 -15.91 2.43
C VAL A 148 15.05 -15.25 1.20
N ALA A 149 14.43 -15.37 0.02
CA ALA A 149 14.94 -14.76 -1.20
C ALA A 149 15.05 -13.23 -1.08
N ILE A 150 14.02 -12.58 -0.51
CA ILE A 150 14.03 -11.14 -0.23
C ILE A 150 15.15 -10.78 0.77
N ALA A 151 15.29 -11.53 1.87
CA ALA A 151 16.34 -11.30 2.87
C ALA A 151 17.75 -11.44 2.27
N GLY A 152 17.97 -12.42 1.38
CA GLY A 152 19.25 -12.60 0.68
C GLY A 152 19.64 -11.40 -0.17
N VAL A 153 18.65 -10.75 -0.78
CA VAL A 153 18.85 -9.49 -1.52
C VAL A 153 19.08 -8.32 -0.56
N MET A 154 18.27 -8.21 0.49
CA MET A 154 18.36 -7.11 1.47
C MET A 154 19.68 -7.10 2.25
N ALA A 155 20.24 -8.26 2.55
CA ALA A 155 21.53 -8.38 3.23
C ALA A 155 22.70 -7.73 2.46
N MET A 156 22.54 -7.45 1.17
CA MET A 156 23.49 -6.71 0.35
C MET A 156 23.30 -5.18 0.42
N GLU A 157 22.27 -4.70 1.10
CA GLU A 157 21.92 -3.27 1.24
C GLU A 157 21.73 -2.55 -0.11
N PRO A 158 20.86 -3.05 -1.03
CA PRO A 158 20.72 -2.49 -2.37
C PRO A 158 19.98 -1.16 -2.36
N GLU A 159 20.31 -0.26 -3.30
CA GLU A 159 19.56 0.97 -3.55
C GLU A 159 18.25 0.72 -4.32
N VAL A 160 18.23 -0.33 -5.14
CA VAL A 160 17.06 -0.73 -5.95
C VAL A 160 16.79 -2.22 -5.70
N ILE A 161 15.55 -2.52 -5.36
CA ILE A 161 15.07 -3.90 -5.21
C ILE A 161 14.08 -4.18 -6.33
N VAL A 162 14.41 -5.13 -7.17
CA VAL A 162 13.56 -5.58 -8.27
C VAL A 162 12.94 -6.92 -7.89
N LEU A 163 11.62 -7.03 -7.97
CA LEU A 163 10.91 -8.26 -7.66
C LEU A 163 10.04 -8.67 -8.84
N ASP A 164 10.31 -9.85 -9.37
CA ASP A 164 9.52 -10.41 -10.45
C ASP A 164 8.33 -11.18 -9.87
N GLU A 165 7.10 -10.70 -10.12
CA GLU A 165 5.84 -11.23 -9.61
C GLU A 165 5.90 -11.65 -8.13
N PRO A 166 6.15 -10.70 -7.20
CA PRO A 166 6.46 -11.03 -5.80
C PRO A 166 5.32 -11.74 -5.05
N LEU A 167 4.09 -11.62 -5.51
CA LEU A 167 2.90 -12.17 -4.85
C LEU A 167 2.43 -13.50 -5.45
N SER A 168 3.08 -13.98 -6.51
CA SER A 168 2.72 -15.26 -7.14
C SER A 168 2.85 -16.42 -6.15
N ASN A 169 1.87 -17.33 -6.17
CA ASN A 169 1.84 -18.53 -5.32
C ASN A 169 1.79 -18.26 -3.80
N LEU A 170 1.34 -17.08 -3.39
CA LEU A 170 1.09 -16.74 -2.00
C LEU A 170 -0.42 -16.73 -1.71
N ASP A 171 -0.78 -17.10 -0.49
CA ASP A 171 -2.10 -16.84 0.04
C ASP A 171 -2.30 -15.33 0.31
N PRO A 172 -3.53 -14.85 0.49
CA PRO A 172 -3.79 -13.42 0.70
C PRO A 172 -3.03 -12.82 1.87
N VAL A 173 -2.86 -13.57 2.96
CA VAL A 173 -2.13 -13.09 4.15
C VAL A 173 -0.64 -12.96 3.84
N GLY A 174 -0.04 -13.96 3.21
CA GLY A 174 1.36 -13.90 2.78
C GLY A 174 1.63 -12.81 1.76
N ALA A 175 0.69 -12.57 0.84
CA ALA A 175 0.79 -11.47 -0.12
C ALA A 175 0.79 -10.10 0.57
N ASP A 176 -0.13 -9.87 1.52
CA ASP A 176 -0.19 -8.64 2.30
C ASP A 176 1.08 -8.44 3.14
N GLU A 177 1.62 -9.50 3.76
CA GLU A 177 2.87 -9.44 4.53
C GLU A 177 4.08 -9.05 3.66
N ILE A 178 4.17 -9.55 2.43
CA ILE A 178 5.21 -9.14 1.50
C ILE A 178 5.03 -7.67 1.08
N MET A 179 3.82 -7.23 0.81
CA MET A 179 3.57 -5.83 0.44
C MET A 179 3.88 -4.86 1.58
N ASP A 180 3.57 -5.23 2.84
CA ASP A 180 3.94 -4.45 4.02
C ASP A 180 5.47 -4.33 4.14
N LEU A 181 6.20 -5.44 3.93
CA LEU A 181 7.65 -5.47 3.94
C LEU A 181 8.25 -4.58 2.85
N LEU A 182 7.72 -4.61 1.62
CA LEU A 182 8.16 -3.74 0.54
C LEU A 182 7.90 -2.26 0.82
N ASN A 183 6.77 -1.94 1.46
CA ASN A 183 6.48 -0.58 1.90
C ASN A 183 7.49 -0.11 2.96
N GLU A 184 7.84 -0.96 3.91
CA GLU A 184 8.85 -0.67 4.94
C GLU A 184 10.20 -0.36 4.30
N PHE A 185 10.68 -1.20 3.36
CA PHE A 185 11.94 -0.95 2.65
C PHE A 185 11.94 0.35 1.84
N ASN A 186 10.82 0.65 1.18
CA ASN A 186 10.70 1.91 0.45
C ASN A 186 10.80 3.13 1.37
N GLN A 187 10.25 3.06 2.58
CA GLN A 187 10.33 4.15 3.56
C GLN A 187 11.75 4.36 4.10
N PHE A 188 12.57 3.30 4.18
CA PHE A 188 14.00 3.42 4.46
C PHE A 188 14.80 3.94 3.26
N GLY A 189 14.14 4.34 2.17
CA GLY A 189 14.73 5.02 1.02
C GLY A 189 15.07 4.13 -0.16
N SER A 190 14.79 2.82 -0.09
CA SER A 190 15.00 1.90 -1.22
C SER A 190 14.02 2.19 -2.36
N THR A 191 14.48 2.11 -3.59
CA THR A 191 13.62 2.12 -4.78
C THR A 191 13.09 0.72 -5.00
N ILE A 192 11.77 0.55 -5.07
CA ILE A 192 11.15 -0.77 -5.24
C ILE A 192 10.54 -0.86 -6.64
N ILE A 193 10.92 -1.90 -7.36
CA ILE A 193 10.40 -2.22 -8.70
C ILE A 193 9.73 -3.58 -8.63
N ILE A 194 8.46 -3.68 -9.01
CA ILE A 194 7.77 -4.97 -9.14
C ILE A 194 7.28 -5.19 -10.54
N SER A 195 7.25 -6.44 -11.00
CA SER A 195 6.38 -6.84 -12.10
C SER A 195 5.07 -7.37 -11.54
N THR A 196 3.99 -7.14 -12.25
CA THR A 196 2.70 -7.74 -11.94
C THR A 196 1.77 -7.73 -13.14
N HIS A 197 0.85 -8.67 -13.19
CA HIS A 197 -0.32 -8.64 -14.08
C HIS A 197 -1.59 -8.18 -13.35
N ASP A 198 -1.50 -7.99 -12.02
CA ASP A 198 -2.58 -7.45 -11.18
C ASP A 198 -2.63 -5.92 -11.29
N VAL A 199 -3.62 -5.43 -12.04
CA VAL A 199 -3.83 -3.99 -12.27
C VAL A 199 -4.31 -3.26 -11.02
N ASP A 200 -5.09 -3.92 -10.15
CA ASP A 200 -5.58 -3.35 -8.90
C ASP A 200 -4.43 -3.11 -7.93
N LEU A 201 -3.51 -4.07 -7.82
CA LEU A 201 -2.28 -3.92 -7.04
C LEU A 201 -1.43 -2.75 -7.57
N ALA A 202 -1.13 -2.75 -8.89
CA ALA A 202 -0.32 -1.70 -9.49
C ALA A 202 -0.94 -0.32 -9.29
N TYR A 203 -2.27 -0.19 -9.45
CA TYR A 203 -3.00 1.06 -9.30
C TYR A 203 -2.92 1.63 -7.89
N ARG A 204 -3.20 0.80 -6.88
CA ARG A 204 -3.24 1.27 -5.48
C ARG A 204 -1.87 1.49 -4.85
N TRP A 205 -0.86 0.69 -5.27
CA TRP A 205 0.41 0.63 -4.56
C TRP A 205 1.51 1.49 -5.17
N SER A 206 1.59 1.59 -6.51
CA SER A 206 2.74 2.24 -7.15
C SER A 206 2.62 3.77 -7.21
N ASP A 207 3.79 4.43 -7.29
CA ASP A 207 3.92 5.85 -7.61
C ASP A 207 3.96 6.07 -9.12
N TYR A 208 4.51 5.08 -9.87
CA TYR A 208 4.69 5.15 -11.31
C TYR A 208 4.50 3.78 -11.96
N VAL A 209 3.93 3.76 -13.14
CA VAL A 209 3.62 2.53 -13.89
C VAL A 209 4.28 2.59 -15.25
N PHE A 210 4.91 1.46 -15.63
CA PHE A 210 5.34 1.15 -16.98
C PHE A 210 4.47 0.02 -17.53
N LEU A 211 3.77 0.26 -18.63
CA LEU A 211 2.89 -0.71 -19.27
C LEU A 211 3.59 -1.37 -20.45
N MET A 212 3.80 -2.68 -20.36
CA MET A 212 4.51 -3.47 -21.36
C MET A 212 3.59 -4.42 -22.11
N SER A 213 3.74 -4.49 -23.43
CA SER A 213 3.08 -5.46 -24.30
C SER A 213 3.97 -5.80 -25.48
N ASN A 214 4.02 -7.07 -25.88
CA ASN A 214 4.77 -7.54 -27.04
C ASN A 214 6.22 -6.99 -27.07
N SER A 215 6.92 -7.10 -25.93
CA SER A 215 8.32 -6.68 -25.77
C SER A 215 8.57 -5.17 -25.90
N LYS A 216 7.52 -4.34 -25.88
CA LYS A 216 7.57 -2.88 -26.01
C LYS A 216 6.95 -2.17 -24.82
N LEU A 217 7.43 -0.99 -24.53
CA LEU A 217 6.77 -0.04 -23.65
C LEU A 217 5.65 0.66 -24.43
N ILE A 218 4.42 0.55 -23.98
CA ILE A 218 3.26 1.11 -24.66
C ILE A 218 2.58 2.24 -23.89
N GLY A 219 2.93 2.40 -22.62
CA GLY A 219 2.45 3.48 -21.76
C GLY A 219 3.30 3.61 -20.51
N GLN A 220 3.39 4.84 -20.01
CA GLN A 220 4.07 5.14 -18.75
C GLN A 220 3.50 6.40 -18.13
N GLY A 221 3.50 6.48 -16.82
CA GLY A 221 2.97 7.61 -16.07
C GLY A 221 2.58 7.27 -14.64
N THR A 222 1.86 8.16 -13.99
CA THR A 222 1.20 7.83 -12.74
C THR A 222 0.15 6.75 -12.95
N PRO A 223 -0.20 5.95 -11.93
CA PRO A 223 -1.23 4.93 -12.08
C PRO A 223 -2.55 5.48 -12.66
N VAL A 224 -2.96 6.68 -12.21
CA VAL A 224 -4.19 7.32 -12.70
C VAL A 224 -4.10 7.64 -14.20
N GLU A 225 -2.98 8.19 -14.66
CA GLU A 225 -2.79 8.52 -16.08
C GLU A 225 -2.84 7.27 -16.95
N VAL A 226 -2.09 6.22 -16.57
CA VAL A 226 -1.97 4.99 -17.36
C VAL A 226 -3.29 4.20 -17.39
N PHE A 227 -3.93 4.01 -16.24
CA PHE A 227 -5.13 3.17 -16.17
C PHE A 227 -6.44 3.88 -16.54
N LYS A 228 -6.42 5.19 -16.73
CA LYS A 228 -7.55 5.95 -17.29
C LYS A 228 -7.70 5.75 -18.80
N GLU A 229 -6.62 5.42 -19.50
CA GLU A 229 -6.55 5.24 -20.95
C GLU A 229 -7.13 3.89 -21.38
N GLN A 230 -8.47 3.79 -21.51
CA GLN A 230 -9.16 2.53 -21.82
C GLN A 230 -8.68 1.87 -23.12
N GLU A 231 -8.39 2.67 -24.16
CA GLU A 231 -7.89 2.13 -25.44
C GLU A 231 -6.50 1.49 -25.30
N LEU A 232 -5.68 2.04 -24.42
CA LEU A 232 -4.37 1.47 -24.09
C LEU A 232 -4.52 0.12 -23.38
N LEU A 233 -5.43 0.03 -22.42
CA LEU A 233 -5.70 -1.20 -21.68
C LEU A 233 -6.28 -2.30 -22.59
N LYS A 234 -7.19 -1.95 -23.49
CA LYS A 234 -7.74 -2.91 -24.48
C LYS A 234 -6.63 -3.51 -25.35
N LYS A 235 -5.67 -2.70 -25.84
CA LYS A 235 -4.53 -3.18 -26.64
C LYS A 235 -3.62 -4.15 -25.89
N THR A 236 -3.61 -4.09 -24.57
CA THR A 236 -2.79 -4.97 -23.72
C THR A 236 -3.53 -6.19 -23.21
N GLY A 237 -4.85 -6.27 -23.44
CA GLY A 237 -5.72 -7.28 -22.85
C GLY A 237 -5.81 -7.20 -21.33
N LEU A 238 -5.51 -6.03 -20.76
CA LEU A 238 -5.68 -5.75 -19.33
C LEU A 238 -7.03 -5.11 -19.08
N ARG A 239 -7.55 -5.32 -17.86
CA ARG A 239 -8.77 -4.67 -17.38
C ARG A 239 -8.42 -3.35 -16.71
N GLN A 240 -9.42 -2.48 -16.59
CA GLN A 240 -9.29 -1.31 -15.74
C GLN A 240 -9.26 -1.75 -14.25
N PRO A 241 -8.52 -1.06 -13.37
CA PRO A 241 -8.61 -1.31 -11.93
C PRO A 241 -10.04 -1.17 -11.41
N THR A 242 -10.46 -2.10 -10.56
CA THR A 242 -11.84 -2.19 -10.05
C THR A 242 -12.30 -0.89 -9.38
N THR A 243 -11.44 -0.26 -8.56
CA THR A 243 -11.75 1.02 -7.90
C THR A 243 -12.03 2.12 -8.92
N LEU A 244 -11.28 2.17 -10.01
CA LEU A 244 -11.42 3.17 -11.06
C LEU A 244 -12.64 2.88 -11.95
N GLU A 245 -12.95 1.62 -12.23
CA GLU A 245 -14.14 1.19 -12.96
C GLU A 245 -15.41 1.60 -12.21
N ILE A 246 -15.49 1.30 -10.91
CA ILE A 246 -16.60 1.70 -10.05
C ILE A 246 -16.72 3.24 -9.99
N TYR A 247 -15.58 3.93 -9.85
CA TYR A 247 -15.58 5.40 -9.81
C TYR A 247 -16.17 6.01 -11.10
N HIS A 248 -15.76 5.51 -12.28
CA HIS A 248 -16.31 6.01 -13.55
C HIS A 248 -17.81 5.74 -13.70
N GLU A 249 -18.29 4.59 -13.18
CA GLU A 249 -19.73 4.31 -13.19
C GLU A 249 -20.51 5.25 -12.27
N ILE A 250 -19.97 5.55 -11.09
CA ILE A 250 -20.52 6.52 -10.15
C ILE A 250 -20.50 7.93 -10.74
N GLU A 251 -19.39 8.32 -11.37
CA GLU A 251 -19.23 9.62 -12.04
C GLU A 251 -20.22 9.78 -13.18
N ARG A 252 -20.37 8.74 -14.03
CA ARG A 252 -21.33 8.73 -15.15
C ARG A 252 -22.78 8.94 -14.70
N ARG A 253 -23.12 8.44 -13.52
CA ARG A 253 -24.45 8.64 -12.91
C ARG A 253 -24.61 9.99 -12.21
N GLY A 254 -23.58 10.81 -12.22
CA GLY A 254 -23.60 12.12 -11.54
C GLY A 254 -23.54 12.03 -10.01
N LEU A 255 -23.17 10.87 -9.46
CA LEU A 255 -23.10 10.60 -8.01
C LEU A 255 -21.70 10.84 -7.42
N ALA A 256 -20.70 11.18 -8.25
CA ALA A 256 -19.37 11.52 -7.78
C ALA A 256 -19.27 13.00 -7.39
N TYR A 257 -18.46 13.25 -6.34
CA TYR A 257 -18.06 14.56 -5.90
C TYR A 257 -16.53 14.67 -5.97
N GLY A 258 -16.02 15.76 -6.53
CA GLY A 258 -14.56 15.98 -6.68
C GLY A 258 -14.02 15.57 -8.07
N LYS A 259 -12.74 15.89 -8.31
CA LYS A 259 -12.06 15.68 -9.61
C LYS A 259 -10.96 14.62 -9.54
N ASN A 260 -10.68 14.06 -8.37
CA ASN A 260 -9.56 13.15 -8.18
C ASN A 260 -10.03 11.69 -8.27
N SER A 261 -9.37 10.91 -9.11
CA SER A 261 -9.63 9.47 -9.20
C SER A 261 -9.16 8.76 -7.92
N PRO A 262 -10.03 7.97 -7.25
CA PRO A 262 -9.70 7.29 -6.00
C PRO A 262 -8.70 6.17 -6.22
N LYS A 263 -7.72 6.01 -5.33
CA LYS A 263 -6.76 4.91 -5.34
C LYS A 263 -7.10 3.77 -4.38
N SER A 264 -7.95 4.04 -3.41
CA SER A 264 -8.35 3.09 -2.36
C SER A 264 -9.86 3.11 -2.16
N ILE A 265 -10.39 2.11 -1.45
CA ILE A 265 -11.81 2.07 -1.07
C ILE A 265 -12.20 3.30 -0.23
N PRO A 266 -11.43 3.72 0.80
CA PRO A 266 -11.71 4.96 1.50
C PRO A 266 -11.77 6.19 0.59
N ASP A 267 -10.81 6.32 -0.35
CA ASP A 267 -10.84 7.42 -1.31
C ASP A 267 -12.12 7.36 -2.18
N LEU A 268 -12.54 6.15 -2.61
CA LEU A 268 -13.76 5.96 -3.41
C LEU A 268 -15.02 6.38 -2.63
N VAL A 269 -15.12 5.96 -1.36
CA VAL A 269 -16.26 6.35 -0.50
C VAL A 269 -16.36 7.87 -0.37
N ASN A 270 -15.21 8.55 -0.27
CA ASN A 270 -15.17 10.02 -0.18
C ASN A 270 -15.54 10.74 -1.47
N THR A 271 -15.51 10.05 -2.62
CA THR A 271 -15.96 10.64 -3.88
C THR A 271 -17.48 10.59 -4.04
N LEU A 272 -18.18 9.83 -3.21
CA LEU A 272 -19.64 9.74 -3.29
C LEU A 272 -20.29 11.05 -2.83
N LYS A 273 -21.19 11.55 -3.64
CA LYS A 273 -22.06 12.65 -3.20
C LYS A 273 -22.92 12.18 -2.02
N PRO A 274 -22.97 12.94 -0.94
CA PRO A 274 -23.92 12.65 0.11
C PRO A 274 -25.33 12.72 -0.47
N LEU A 275 -26.03 11.60 -0.48
CA LEU A 275 -27.45 11.54 -0.82
C LEU A 275 -28.24 11.85 0.46
N ASP A 276 -28.37 13.13 0.76
CA ASP A 276 -29.15 13.60 1.90
C ASP A 276 -30.60 13.85 1.53
N LEU A 277 -30.99 13.61 0.26
CA LEU A 277 -32.33 13.81 -0.25
C LEU A 277 -33.06 12.48 -0.40
N MET A 278 -34.29 12.40 0.08
CA MET A 278 -35.19 11.28 -0.17
C MET A 278 -36.63 11.75 -0.49
N TRP A 279 -37.36 10.89 -1.18
CA TRP A 279 -38.78 11.06 -1.37
C TRP A 279 -39.54 10.42 -0.21
N VAL A 280 -40.47 11.17 0.39
CA VAL A 280 -41.33 10.68 1.44
C VAL A 280 -42.79 11.07 1.13
N GLU A 281 -43.72 10.24 1.55
CA GLU A 281 -45.13 10.65 1.60
C GLU A 281 -45.33 11.54 2.83
N VAL A 282 -45.98 12.68 2.66
CA VAL A 282 -46.20 13.64 3.73
C VAL A 282 -47.68 13.78 4.06
N PRO A 283 -48.01 13.92 5.36
CA PRO A 283 -49.42 14.17 5.77
C PRO A 283 -49.92 15.49 5.19
N PRO A 284 -51.26 15.62 5.02
CA PRO A 284 -51.87 16.89 4.66
C PRO A 284 -51.54 17.99 5.66
N GLY A 285 -51.17 19.16 5.15
CA GLY A 285 -50.87 20.34 5.98
C GLY A 285 -49.36 20.58 6.20
N VAL A 286 -48.47 19.66 5.80
CA VAL A 286 -47.01 19.88 5.78
C VAL A 286 -46.67 20.92 4.72
N ARG A 287 -45.71 21.80 5.02
CA ARG A 287 -45.24 22.88 4.15
C ARG A 287 -43.76 22.76 3.85
N GLU A 288 -43.33 23.37 2.77
CA GLU A 288 -41.90 23.54 2.49
C GLU A 288 -41.23 24.31 3.63
N GLY A 289 -40.05 23.82 4.08
CA GLY A 289 -39.35 24.32 5.26
C GLY A 289 -39.70 23.65 6.59
N ASP A 290 -40.75 22.83 6.65
CA ASP A 290 -41.11 22.10 7.87
C ASP A 290 -40.06 21.03 8.19
N ASN A 291 -39.85 20.79 9.50
CA ASN A 291 -39.00 19.66 9.96
C ASN A 291 -39.91 18.47 10.28
N LEU A 292 -39.63 17.35 9.65
CA LEU A 292 -40.34 16.10 9.85
C LEU A 292 -39.48 15.15 10.70
N ASN A 293 -40.12 14.41 11.60
CA ASN A 293 -39.53 13.28 12.28
C ASN A 293 -39.93 11.98 11.58
N LEU A 294 -39.10 11.49 10.67
CA LEU A 294 -39.41 10.30 9.89
C LEU A 294 -39.42 9.03 10.76
N GLY A 295 -38.79 9.01 11.94
CA GLY A 295 -38.88 7.93 12.90
C GLY A 295 -40.27 7.78 13.49
N VAL A 296 -40.98 8.90 13.70
CA VAL A 296 -42.38 8.89 14.12
C VAL A 296 -43.32 8.46 12.96
N MET A 297 -42.95 8.84 11.72
CA MET A 297 -43.77 8.52 10.54
C MET A 297 -43.64 7.08 10.06
N TYR A 298 -42.45 6.51 10.15
CA TYR A 298 -42.11 5.20 9.57
C TYR A 298 -41.67 4.14 10.57
N GLY A 299 -41.65 4.45 11.88
CA GLY A 299 -41.37 3.49 12.95
C GLY A 299 -39.97 2.93 12.93
N GLU A 300 -39.81 1.64 13.31
CA GLU A 300 -38.52 0.98 13.48
C GLU A 300 -37.63 0.91 12.21
N TYR A 301 -38.18 1.07 11.03
CA TYR A 301 -37.41 1.12 9.79
C TYR A 301 -36.42 2.31 9.74
N ALA A 302 -36.66 3.34 10.54
CA ALA A 302 -35.80 4.52 10.63
C ALA A 302 -34.64 4.36 11.65
N THR A 303 -34.70 3.36 12.55
CA THR A 303 -33.75 3.21 13.67
C THR A 303 -32.41 2.62 13.25
N HIS A 304 -32.29 2.01 12.06
CA HIS A 304 -31.07 1.45 11.51
C HIS A 304 -30.33 2.42 10.56
N SER A 305 -30.82 3.64 10.45
CA SER A 305 -30.20 4.68 9.61
C SER A 305 -28.99 5.32 10.32
N PRO A 306 -27.92 5.65 9.61
CA PRO A 306 -26.83 6.48 10.13
C PRO A 306 -27.26 7.93 10.42
N TYR A 307 -28.54 8.26 10.21
CA TYR A 307 -29.10 9.59 10.41
C TYR A 307 -29.73 9.74 11.81
N GLU A 308 -29.45 10.86 12.47
CA GLU A 308 -29.94 11.11 13.82
C GLU A 308 -31.46 11.29 13.84
N ALA A 309 -32.15 10.42 14.59
CA ALA A 309 -33.57 10.49 14.86
C ALA A 309 -34.41 10.90 13.65
N VAL A 310 -33.86 10.69 12.47
CA VAL A 310 -34.54 10.86 11.18
C VAL A 310 -35.26 12.20 11.07
N ASN A 311 -34.64 13.28 11.53
CA ASN A 311 -35.14 14.61 11.30
C ASN A 311 -34.79 15.03 9.88
N ALA A 312 -35.81 15.40 9.11
CA ALA A 312 -35.66 15.82 7.73
C ALA A 312 -36.35 17.17 7.51
N THR A 313 -35.77 18.03 6.69
CA THR A 313 -36.36 19.30 6.30
C THR A 313 -37.04 19.14 4.95
N VAL A 314 -38.28 19.52 4.84
CA VAL A 314 -39.04 19.48 3.58
C VAL A 314 -38.53 20.56 2.63
N LEU A 315 -37.99 20.15 1.50
CA LEU A 315 -37.47 21.06 0.45
C LEU A 315 -38.54 21.41 -0.58
N HIS A 316 -39.29 20.41 -1.00
CA HIS A 316 -40.30 20.59 -2.02
C HIS A 316 -41.43 19.59 -1.87
N ILE A 317 -42.68 20.03 -2.08
CA ILE A 317 -43.90 19.20 -2.03
C ILE A 317 -44.44 19.05 -3.44
N HIS A 318 -44.55 17.80 -3.88
CA HIS A 318 -45.15 17.48 -5.17
C HIS A 318 -46.68 17.40 -5.06
N PRO A 319 -47.42 17.73 -6.13
CA PRO A 319 -48.89 17.69 -6.13
C PRO A 319 -49.51 16.33 -5.81
N ASP A 320 -48.76 15.23 -5.93
CA ASP A 320 -49.20 13.87 -5.64
C ASP A 320 -49.11 13.49 -4.15
N GLY A 321 -48.75 14.41 -3.27
CA GLY A 321 -48.65 14.17 -1.83
C GLY A 321 -47.28 13.64 -1.38
N ARG A 322 -46.31 13.58 -2.28
CA ARG A 322 -44.89 13.26 -1.92
C ARG A 322 -44.06 14.54 -1.75
N ALA A 323 -43.07 14.46 -0.93
CA ALA A 323 -42.12 15.55 -0.76
C ALA A 323 -40.67 15.07 -0.91
N ILE A 324 -39.83 15.96 -1.41
CA ILE A 324 -38.38 15.82 -1.32
C ILE A 324 -37.97 16.40 0.01
N VAL A 325 -37.35 15.59 0.84
CA VAL A 325 -36.82 16.00 2.14
C VAL A 325 -35.30 15.87 2.17
N GLU A 326 -34.64 16.81 2.85
CA GLU A 326 -33.24 16.76 3.17
C GLU A 326 -33.03 16.15 4.56
N LEU A 327 -32.30 15.03 4.63
CA LEU A 327 -32.02 14.36 5.88
C LEU A 327 -30.89 15.09 6.62
N LYS A 328 -31.12 15.42 7.89
CA LYS A 328 -30.02 15.88 8.76
C LYS A 328 -29.19 14.67 9.16
N ARG A 329 -27.95 14.61 8.68
CA ARG A 329 -27.03 13.58 9.13
C ARG A 329 -26.84 13.71 10.64
N LYS A 330 -26.95 12.58 11.32
CA LYS A 330 -26.34 12.44 12.63
C LYS A 330 -24.86 12.70 12.41
N GLY A 331 -24.31 13.69 13.08
CA GLY A 331 -22.87 13.80 13.17
C GLY A 331 -22.38 12.47 13.75
N ILE A 332 -21.99 11.53 12.89
CA ILE A 332 -21.32 10.31 13.37
C ILE A 332 -20.12 10.87 14.08
N LYS A 333 -20.13 10.76 15.43
CA LYS A 333 -18.95 11.12 16.22
C LYS A 333 -17.85 10.21 15.68
N ALA A 334 -17.01 10.77 14.81
CA ALA A 334 -15.93 9.98 14.21
C ALA A 334 -15.08 9.41 15.33
N GLY A 335 -14.61 8.21 15.17
CA GLY A 335 -13.70 7.57 16.12
C GLY A 335 -12.33 8.24 16.12
N GLY A 336 -11.29 7.45 16.22
CA GLY A 336 -9.93 7.95 16.13
C GLY A 336 -8.94 6.84 15.83
N VAL A 337 -7.76 7.23 15.37
CA VAL A 337 -6.61 6.34 15.16
C VAL A 337 -5.48 6.77 16.08
N LEU A 338 -5.09 5.88 16.96
CA LEU A 338 -3.95 6.05 17.86
C LEU A 338 -2.80 5.19 17.37
N LEU A 339 -1.64 5.78 17.17
CA LEU A 339 -0.41 5.11 16.76
C LEU A 339 0.47 4.87 17.98
N TYR A 340 0.96 3.65 18.15
CA TYR A 340 1.88 3.27 19.22
C TYR A 340 3.20 2.77 18.63
N ASP A 341 4.31 3.47 18.96
CA ASP A 341 5.64 3.05 18.54
C ASP A 341 6.15 1.90 19.39
N THR A 342 6.26 0.72 18.79
CA THR A 342 6.75 -0.48 19.49
C THR A 342 8.27 -0.51 19.68
N ASP A 343 9.04 0.48 19.19
CA ASP A 343 10.44 0.66 19.58
C ASP A 343 10.57 1.11 21.04
N SER A 344 9.51 1.77 21.53
CA SER A 344 9.32 2.15 22.94
C SER A 344 8.37 1.21 23.69
N TYR A 345 8.35 -0.08 23.32
CA TYR A 345 7.34 -1.04 23.77
C TYR A 345 7.25 -1.18 25.29
N SER A 346 6.02 -1.01 25.82
CA SER A 346 5.65 -1.25 27.20
C SER A 346 4.30 -1.97 27.28
N LEU A 347 4.30 -3.25 27.64
CA LEU A 347 3.07 -4.04 27.75
C LEU A 347 2.06 -3.45 28.77
N PRO A 348 2.50 -2.99 29.96
CA PRO A 348 1.58 -2.34 30.90
C PRO A 348 0.89 -1.11 30.29
N GLU A 349 1.62 -0.29 29.53
CA GLU A 349 1.10 0.89 28.88
C GLU A 349 0.07 0.54 27.80
N ILE A 350 0.36 -0.43 26.94
CA ILE A 350 -0.59 -0.89 25.91
C ILE A 350 -1.84 -1.45 26.55
N ARG A 351 -1.72 -2.26 27.62
CA ARG A 351 -2.89 -2.78 28.35
C ARG A 351 -3.72 -1.67 28.99
N GLN A 352 -3.07 -0.60 29.47
CA GLN A 352 -3.76 0.57 29.99
C GLN A 352 -4.51 1.29 28.87
N ILE A 353 -3.87 1.52 27.70
CA ILE A 353 -4.50 2.12 26.52
C ILE A 353 -5.72 1.31 26.07
N LEU A 354 -5.59 0.00 26.00
CA LEU A 354 -6.68 -0.89 25.58
C LEU A 354 -7.86 -0.83 26.57
N LYS A 355 -7.59 -0.66 27.87
CA LYS A 355 -8.61 -0.59 28.90
C LYS A 355 -9.28 0.76 28.97
N ASP A 356 -8.50 1.85 28.99
CA ASP A 356 -9.00 3.21 29.24
C ASP A 356 -9.40 3.92 27.95
N GLY A 357 -8.81 3.51 26.83
CA GLY A 357 -9.02 4.16 25.53
C GLY A 357 -10.30 3.74 24.80
N GLU A 358 -11.10 2.82 25.35
CA GLU A 358 -12.26 2.24 24.66
C GLU A 358 -11.92 1.76 23.24
N ILE A 359 -10.74 1.13 23.08
CA ILE A 359 -10.23 0.67 21.80
C ILE A 359 -11.10 -0.48 21.31
N ALA A 360 -11.74 -0.29 20.16
CA ALA A 360 -12.63 -1.26 19.53
C ALA A 360 -11.97 -2.02 18.36
N PHE A 361 -10.77 -1.61 17.95
CA PHE A 361 -10.06 -2.21 16.81
C PHE A 361 -8.55 -2.05 16.98
N VAL A 362 -7.81 -3.16 16.88
CA VAL A 362 -6.36 -3.19 17.06
C VAL A 362 -5.70 -3.75 15.81
N GLY A 363 -4.76 -2.99 15.25
CA GLY A 363 -3.94 -3.42 14.12
C GLY A 363 -2.46 -3.43 14.47
N ALA A 364 -1.67 -4.24 13.76
CA ALA A 364 -0.21 -4.22 13.88
C ALA A 364 0.45 -4.19 12.51
N MET A 365 1.40 -3.26 12.34
CA MET A 365 2.21 -3.08 11.13
C MET A 365 3.65 -3.44 11.41
N GLY A 366 4.28 -4.08 10.42
CA GLY A 366 5.65 -4.57 10.58
C GLY A 366 5.70 -5.82 11.46
N LYS A 367 6.73 -6.62 11.25
CA LYS A 367 6.82 -7.93 11.90
C LYS A 367 7.12 -7.83 13.39
N LYS A 368 7.97 -6.88 13.79
CA LYS A 368 8.31 -6.67 15.20
C LYS A 368 7.05 -6.43 16.03
N SER A 369 6.19 -5.51 15.59
CA SER A 369 4.93 -5.19 16.28
C SER A 369 3.96 -6.36 16.34
N LYS A 370 3.84 -7.14 15.25
CA LYS A 370 3.02 -8.36 15.20
C LYS A 370 3.54 -9.42 16.19
N THR A 371 4.86 -9.67 16.18
CA THR A 371 5.49 -10.66 17.09
C THR A 371 5.33 -10.26 18.56
N LEU A 372 5.53 -8.98 18.90
CA LEU A 372 5.34 -8.48 20.24
C LEU A 372 3.89 -8.64 20.72
N ALA A 373 2.92 -8.29 19.85
CA ALA A 373 1.51 -8.46 20.17
C ALA A 373 1.14 -9.93 20.41
N GLU A 374 1.64 -10.85 19.58
CA GLU A 374 1.44 -12.30 19.74
C GLU A 374 2.05 -12.83 21.04
N GLN A 375 3.29 -12.44 21.36
CA GLN A 375 3.99 -12.87 22.58
C GLN A 375 3.27 -12.46 23.85
N ASP A 376 2.66 -11.28 23.84
CA ASP A 376 1.98 -10.72 24.99
C ASP A 376 0.47 -10.96 25.03
N GLY A 377 -0.03 -11.74 24.07
CA GLY A 377 -1.45 -12.14 23.99
C GLY A 377 -2.38 -10.98 23.68
N ILE A 378 -1.89 -9.94 22.97
CA ILE A 378 -2.71 -8.85 22.46
C ILE A 378 -3.44 -9.36 21.22
N ARG A 379 -4.78 -9.34 21.28
CA ARG A 379 -5.60 -9.72 20.13
C ARG A 379 -5.51 -8.67 19.05
N LEU A 380 -5.08 -9.08 17.85
CA LEU A 380 -5.07 -8.25 16.65
C LEU A 380 -6.32 -8.54 15.82
N ASP A 381 -7.03 -7.47 15.43
CA ASP A 381 -8.17 -7.56 14.51
C ASP A 381 -7.70 -7.51 13.05
N VAL A 382 -6.54 -6.90 12.80
CA VAL A 382 -5.96 -6.78 11.47
C VAL A 382 -4.43 -6.76 11.51
N THR A 383 -3.82 -7.44 10.53
CA THR A 383 -2.36 -7.51 10.36
C THR A 383 -1.91 -7.13 8.95
N SER A 384 -2.85 -6.77 8.06
CA SER A 384 -2.59 -6.37 6.67
C SER A 384 -3.53 -5.26 6.22
N GLY A 385 -3.02 -4.28 5.44
CA GLY A 385 -3.78 -3.09 5.08
C GLY A 385 -4.26 -2.31 6.32
N VAL A 386 -3.45 -2.30 7.35
CA VAL A 386 -3.82 -1.85 8.71
C VAL A 386 -4.30 -0.41 8.71
N ILE A 387 -3.60 0.49 8.00
CA ILE A 387 -3.91 1.93 7.99
C ILE A 387 -5.31 2.14 7.38
N ASP A 388 -5.55 1.64 6.17
CA ASP A 388 -6.82 1.87 5.48
C ASP A 388 -8.01 1.23 6.23
N LYS A 389 -7.81 0.03 6.81
CA LYS A 389 -8.83 -0.62 7.64
C LYS A 389 -9.11 0.15 8.93
N SER A 390 -8.08 0.68 9.59
CA SER A 390 -8.24 1.53 10.78
C SER A 390 -8.94 2.85 10.47
N ILE A 391 -8.63 3.47 9.32
CA ILE A 391 -9.35 4.66 8.84
C ILE A 391 -10.85 4.35 8.64
N LEU A 392 -11.17 3.24 7.96
CA LEU A 392 -12.57 2.82 7.78
C LEU A 392 -13.29 2.59 9.11
N MET A 393 -12.63 1.96 10.08
CA MET A 393 -13.20 1.75 11.42
C MET A 393 -13.38 3.06 12.18
N ALA A 394 -12.42 3.99 12.06
CA ALA A 394 -12.53 5.32 12.66
C ALA A 394 -13.70 6.13 12.06
N LEU A 395 -13.92 6.03 10.76
CA LEU A 395 -15.10 6.62 10.09
C LEU A 395 -16.43 6.00 10.56
N CYS A 396 -16.40 4.75 11.01
CA CYS A 396 -17.54 4.08 11.66
C CYS A 396 -17.69 4.44 13.16
N GLY A 397 -16.98 5.43 13.65
CA GLY A 397 -17.05 5.89 15.05
C GLY A 397 -16.23 5.06 16.03
N LYS A 398 -15.37 4.13 15.56
CA LYS A 398 -14.55 3.28 16.42
C LYS A 398 -13.22 3.94 16.74
N ARG A 399 -12.72 3.71 17.96
CA ARG A 399 -11.35 4.05 18.35
C ARG A 399 -10.43 2.88 17.98
N CYS A 400 -9.39 3.17 17.23
CA CYS A 400 -8.44 2.19 16.67
C CYS A 400 -7.05 2.40 17.27
N LEU A 401 -6.35 1.31 17.57
CA LEU A 401 -4.94 1.31 17.97
C LEU A 401 -4.11 0.64 16.88
N ILE A 402 -3.08 1.30 16.38
CA ILE A 402 -2.11 0.71 15.46
C ILE A 402 -0.77 0.57 16.18
N LEU A 403 -0.32 -0.66 16.35
CA LEU A 403 1.03 -0.97 16.81
C LEU A 403 1.97 -0.97 15.61
N THR A 404 3.03 -0.17 15.65
CA THR A 404 3.98 -0.04 14.53
C THR A 404 5.37 0.35 15.05
N THR A 405 6.38 0.42 14.18
CA THR A 405 7.77 0.71 14.59
C THR A 405 8.35 1.88 13.81
N GLY A 406 9.15 2.72 14.46
CA GLY A 406 10.01 3.73 13.86
C GLY A 406 9.42 4.49 12.69
N GLY A 407 10.05 4.45 11.52
CA GLY A 407 9.60 5.17 10.31
C GLY A 407 8.19 4.81 9.81
N MET A 408 7.64 3.66 10.23
CA MET A 408 6.26 3.29 9.91
C MET A 408 5.23 4.09 10.70
N VAL A 409 5.60 4.66 11.86
CA VAL A 409 4.75 5.60 12.62
C VAL A 409 4.48 6.83 11.77
N ASP A 410 5.54 7.43 11.22
CA ASP A 410 5.44 8.63 10.39
C ASP A 410 4.62 8.38 9.12
N HIS A 411 4.79 7.21 8.52
CA HIS A 411 3.99 6.81 7.36
C HIS A 411 2.52 6.69 7.70
N ALA A 412 2.18 5.96 8.76
CA ALA A 412 0.80 5.79 9.18
C ALA A 412 0.17 7.13 9.54
N LEU A 413 0.91 7.99 10.24
CA LEU A 413 0.49 9.34 10.58
C LEU A 413 0.24 10.19 9.34
N LYS A 414 1.19 10.22 8.41
CA LYS A 414 1.08 10.95 7.15
C LYS A 414 -0.12 10.47 6.33
N ARG A 415 -0.28 9.16 6.15
CA ARG A 415 -1.39 8.58 5.36
C ARG A 415 -2.75 8.90 5.99
N THR A 416 -2.85 8.81 7.32
CA THR A 416 -4.08 9.11 8.04
C THR A 416 -4.43 10.60 7.96
N ARG A 417 -3.46 11.51 8.10
CA ARG A 417 -3.65 12.95 7.94
C ARG A 417 -4.03 13.34 6.52
N GLU A 418 -3.35 12.80 5.52
CA GLU A 418 -3.71 13.00 4.11
C GLU A 418 -5.15 12.59 3.81
N TYR A 419 -5.63 11.56 4.49
CA TYR A 419 -7.02 11.13 4.35
C TYR A 419 -7.99 12.16 4.96
N VAL A 420 -7.74 12.62 6.19
CA VAL A 420 -8.56 13.65 6.86
C VAL A 420 -8.62 14.93 6.00
N GLU A 421 -7.46 15.40 5.52
CA GLU A 421 -7.39 16.60 4.67
C GLU A 421 -8.19 16.47 3.37
N LYS A 422 -8.11 15.30 2.71
CA LYS A 422 -8.79 15.05 1.44
C LYS A 422 -10.29 14.80 1.59
N SER A 423 -10.69 14.14 2.68
CA SER A 423 -12.08 13.75 2.90
C SER A 423 -12.94 14.84 3.52
N GLY A 424 -12.32 15.78 4.23
CA GLY A 424 -13.02 16.76 5.05
C GLY A 424 -13.76 16.15 6.24
N ILE A 425 -13.51 14.86 6.55
CA ILE A 425 -14.08 14.17 7.72
C ILE A 425 -13.03 14.16 8.81
N GLU A 426 -13.27 14.94 9.85
CA GLU A 426 -12.36 15.00 11.00
C GLU A 426 -12.57 13.81 11.93
N PHE A 427 -11.50 13.08 12.22
CA PHE A 427 -11.41 12.13 13.31
C PHE A 427 -10.06 12.30 14.03
N THR A 428 -10.00 11.92 15.29
CA THR A 428 -8.81 12.12 16.10
C THR A 428 -7.66 11.24 15.63
N VAL A 429 -6.49 11.81 15.41
CA VAL A 429 -5.25 11.08 15.08
C VAL A 429 -4.19 11.45 16.11
N GLY A 430 -3.69 10.48 16.84
CA GLY A 430 -2.69 10.69 17.88
C GLY A 430 -1.53 9.70 17.79
N VAL A 431 -0.38 10.09 18.34
CA VAL A 431 0.77 9.22 18.59
C VAL A 431 0.98 9.16 20.10
N VAL A 432 1.19 7.97 20.64
CA VAL A 432 1.51 7.83 22.06
C VAL A 432 2.96 8.24 22.28
N ASN A 433 3.17 9.37 22.96
CA ASN A 433 4.47 9.82 23.42
C ASN A 433 4.66 9.48 24.90
N ARG A 434 5.89 9.15 25.31
CA ARG A 434 6.26 8.74 26.67
C ARG A 434 6.05 9.82 27.73
N GLU A 435 6.02 11.12 27.36
CA GLU A 435 6.00 12.23 28.31
C GLU A 435 4.60 12.63 28.77
N ASP A 436 3.54 12.35 28.03
CA ASP A 436 2.21 12.93 28.29
C ASP A 436 1.09 11.95 28.67
N GLY A 437 1.34 10.69 28.81
CA GLY A 437 0.28 9.68 29.10
C GLY A 437 -0.89 9.80 28.09
N CYS A 438 -1.48 8.70 27.73
CA CYS A 438 -2.53 8.58 26.72
C CYS A 438 -3.68 9.61 26.92
N LYS A 439 -3.58 10.78 26.31
CA LYS A 439 -4.69 11.72 26.18
C LYS A 439 -5.13 11.77 24.73
N TRP A 440 -6.36 11.35 24.49
CA TRP A 440 -7.09 11.78 23.31
C TRP A 440 -7.24 13.29 23.44
N THR A 441 -6.36 14.07 22.80
CA THR A 441 -6.52 15.52 22.77
C THR A 441 -7.74 15.82 21.90
N GLU A 442 -8.84 16.17 22.55
CA GLU A 442 -9.95 16.88 21.92
C GLU A 442 -9.48 18.32 21.68
N GLU A 443 -8.54 18.53 20.79
CA GLU A 443 -8.24 19.87 20.26
C GLU A 443 -8.99 20.06 18.95
N THR A 444 -10.25 20.45 19.08
CA THR A 444 -10.93 21.31 18.12
C THR A 444 -10.46 22.75 18.32
N ASP A 445 -9.21 23.03 18.13
CA ASP A 445 -8.74 24.40 17.97
C ASP A 445 -8.33 24.61 16.51
N SER A 446 -9.22 25.31 15.80
CA SER A 446 -9.04 25.90 14.50
C SER A 446 -7.96 26.99 14.52
N ASN A 447 -6.72 26.63 14.82
CA ASN A 447 -5.57 27.51 14.68
C ASN A 447 -4.53 26.85 13.75
N PRO A 448 -4.42 27.31 12.48
CA PRO A 448 -3.48 26.75 11.51
C PRO A 448 -2.01 27.05 11.83
N GLU A 449 -1.69 27.82 12.87
CA GLU A 449 -0.31 28.21 13.20
C GLU A 449 0.41 27.31 14.20
N ALA A 450 -0.27 26.34 14.82
CA ALA A 450 0.34 25.42 15.81
C ALA A 450 1.14 24.25 15.20
N PHE A 451 1.22 24.12 13.88
CA PHE A 451 1.92 23.04 13.17
C PHE A 451 3.17 23.48 12.41
N LYS A 452 3.91 24.44 12.94
CA LYS A 452 5.28 24.70 12.51
C LYS A 452 6.25 24.21 13.58
N VAL A 453 6.63 22.92 13.50
CA VAL A 453 7.97 22.42 13.85
C VAL A 453 8.27 21.25 12.94
#